data_3afe07a7c479b953e299f89929d6a88a
#
_entry.id   3afe07a7c479b953e299f89929d6a88a
#
_cell.length_a   1.000
_cell.length_b   1.000
_cell.length_c   1.000
_cell.angle_alpha   90.00
_cell.angle_beta   90.00
_cell.angle_gamma   90.00
#
_symmetry.space_group_name_H-M   'P 1'
#
loop_
_entity.id
_entity.type
_entity.pdbx_description
1 polymer ?
#
loop_
_entity_poly.entity_id
_entity_poly.type
_entity_poly.pdbx_seq_one_letter_code
_entity_poly.pdbx_strand_id
1 'polypeptide(L)'
;MSISSRLADDLFALDDRVRYVAVLDRNHKLVESRMRSSVMSLTPGEYDRKFMGSVPPLVLDTVSQLEGQCGPVSHISIQYQKVDLVFFPYNNQILALSLEPGPLEPILRKLKDKFGLKIHL
;
A
#
# COMPACT_ATOMS: atom_id res chain seq x y z
N MET A 1 -20.77 2.31 0.40
CA MET A 1 -20.28 1.72 -0.85
C MET A 1 -18.79 1.46 -0.74
N SER A 2 -18.40 0.27 -1.08
CA SER A 2 -16.98 -0.08 -1.03
C SER A 2 -16.29 0.35 -2.32
N ILE A 3 -15.53 1.43 -2.25
CA ILE A 3 -14.67 1.86 -3.36
C ILE A 3 -13.55 0.86 -3.56
N SER A 4 -13.15 0.24 -2.46
CA SER A 4 -11.98 -0.58 -2.38
C SER A 4 -12.10 -1.89 -3.13
N SER A 5 -13.30 -2.44 -3.30
CA SER A 5 -13.51 -3.65 -4.11
C SER A 5 -13.07 -3.42 -5.55
N ARG A 6 -13.47 -2.28 -6.14
CA ARG A 6 -13.06 -1.89 -7.49
C ARG A 6 -11.60 -1.45 -7.52
N LEU A 7 -11.15 -0.75 -6.48
CA LEU A 7 -9.77 -0.33 -6.37
C LEU A 7 -8.82 -1.53 -6.36
N ALA A 8 -9.16 -2.57 -5.59
CA ALA A 8 -8.36 -3.79 -5.56
C ALA A 8 -8.32 -4.46 -6.94
N ASP A 9 -9.47 -4.57 -7.62
CA ASP A 9 -9.51 -5.12 -8.98
C ASP A 9 -8.61 -4.33 -9.93
N ASP A 10 -8.69 -3.00 -9.88
CA ASP A 10 -7.88 -2.12 -10.72
C ASP A 10 -6.39 -2.29 -10.43
N LEU A 11 -6.02 -2.43 -9.16
CA LEU A 11 -4.63 -2.61 -8.77
C LEU A 11 -4.09 -3.98 -9.19
N PHE A 12 -4.88 -5.04 -9.05
CA PHE A 12 -4.47 -6.35 -9.52
C PHE A 12 -4.33 -6.39 -11.05
N ALA A 13 -5.17 -5.66 -11.77
CA ALA A 13 -5.08 -5.58 -13.22
C ALA A 13 -3.90 -4.72 -13.68
N LEU A 14 -3.42 -3.82 -12.84
CA LEU A 14 -2.35 -2.89 -13.17
C LEU A 14 -1.01 -3.59 -13.37
N ASP A 15 -0.72 -4.57 -12.51
CA ASP A 15 0.56 -5.28 -12.53
C ASP A 15 0.43 -6.63 -11.85
N ASP A 16 0.98 -7.66 -12.49
CA ASP A 16 0.94 -9.03 -11.96
C ASP A 16 1.72 -9.19 -10.66
N ARG A 17 2.60 -8.25 -10.36
CA ARG A 17 3.38 -8.27 -9.11
C ARG A 17 2.55 -7.95 -7.89
N VAL A 18 1.37 -7.35 -8.03
CA VAL A 18 0.52 -7.01 -6.89
C VAL A 18 -0.05 -8.29 -6.30
N ARG A 19 0.34 -8.59 -5.04
CA ARG A 19 -0.09 -9.79 -4.31
C ARG A 19 -1.28 -9.51 -3.41
N TYR A 20 -1.28 -8.34 -2.76
CA TYR A 20 -2.22 -8.01 -1.70
C TYR A 20 -2.45 -6.51 -1.68
N VAL A 21 -3.68 -6.13 -1.41
CA VAL A 21 -4.11 -4.73 -1.33
C VAL A 21 -4.82 -4.53 0.00
N ALA A 22 -4.48 -3.48 0.72
CA ALA A 22 -5.16 -3.07 1.94
C ALA A 22 -5.40 -1.58 1.91
N VAL A 23 -6.55 -1.17 2.43
CA VAL A 23 -6.91 0.24 2.61
C VAL A 23 -7.18 0.46 4.09
N LEU A 24 -6.50 1.45 4.68
CA LEU A 24 -6.70 1.81 6.08
C LEU A 24 -7.22 3.25 6.14
N ASP A 25 -8.11 3.50 7.11
CA ASP A 25 -8.59 4.85 7.34
C ASP A 25 -7.63 5.62 8.28
N ARG A 26 -7.93 6.88 8.54
CA ARG A 26 -7.11 7.72 9.41
C ARG A 26 -7.16 7.32 10.87
N ASN A 27 -8.11 6.49 11.26
CA ASN A 27 -8.22 5.97 12.62
C ASN A 27 -7.52 4.63 12.77
N HIS A 28 -6.68 4.28 11.82
CA HIS A 28 -5.88 3.05 11.83
C HIS A 28 -6.72 1.79 11.68
N LYS A 29 -7.94 1.92 11.15
CA LYS A 29 -8.81 0.78 10.89
C LYS A 29 -8.58 0.25 9.48
N LEU A 30 -8.46 -1.07 9.39
CA LEU A 30 -8.43 -1.76 8.11
C LEU A 30 -9.84 -1.68 7.51
N VAL A 31 -10.01 -0.87 6.47
CA VAL A 31 -11.28 -0.69 5.80
C VAL A 31 -11.58 -1.88 4.90
N GLU A 32 -10.57 -2.31 4.16
CA GLU A 32 -10.69 -3.46 3.27
C GLU A 32 -9.32 -4.04 3.00
N SER A 33 -9.29 -5.36 2.79
CA SER A 33 -8.07 -6.02 2.33
C SER A 33 -8.45 -7.17 1.41
N ARG A 34 -7.58 -7.42 0.42
CA ARG A 34 -7.80 -8.52 -0.52
C ARG A 34 -6.48 -9.07 -1.04
N MET A 35 -6.39 -10.39 -1.02
CA MET A 35 -5.26 -11.13 -1.60
C MET A 35 -5.60 -11.51 -3.03
N ARG A 36 -4.62 -11.49 -3.94
CA ARG A 36 -4.82 -12.03 -5.28
C ARG A 36 -5.15 -13.51 -5.18
N SER A 37 -6.18 -13.95 -5.88
CA SER A 37 -6.70 -15.31 -5.76
C SER A 37 -5.69 -16.42 -6.06
N SER A 38 -4.71 -16.13 -6.91
CA SER A 38 -3.68 -17.10 -7.30
C SER A 38 -2.47 -17.12 -6.36
N VAL A 39 -2.46 -16.29 -5.33
CA VAL A 39 -1.30 -16.09 -4.47
C VAL A 39 -1.57 -16.67 -3.09
N MET A 40 -0.58 -17.39 -2.55
CA MET A 40 -0.63 -17.90 -1.19
C MET A 40 0.01 -16.87 -0.24
N SER A 41 -0.63 -16.63 0.90
CA SER A 41 -0.10 -15.73 1.90
C SER A 41 1.20 -16.30 2.49
N LEU A 42 2.18 -15.42 2.70
CA LEU A 42 3.46 -15.77 3.34
C LEU A 42 3.37 -15.79 4.86
N THR A 43 2.31 -15.21 5.42
CA THR A 43 2.13 -15.09 6.86
C THR A 43 0.71 -15.51 7.25
N PRO A 44 0.49 -15.97 8.50
CA PRO A 44 -0.86 -16.19 8.99
C PRO A 44 -1.69 -14.90 8.95
N GLY A 45 -2.98 -15.01 8.64
CA GLY A 45 -3.85 -13.85 8.48
C GLY A 45 -3.92 -12.95 9.71
N GLU A 46 -3.78 -13.51 10.92
CA GLU A 46 -3.75 -12.71 12.13
C GLU A 46 -2.54 -11.76 12.20
N TYR A 47 -1.39 -12.18 11.70
CA TYR A 47 -0.20 -11.33 11.63
C TYR A 47 -0.39 -10.25 10.58
N ASP A 48 -1.00 -10.57 9.45
CA ASP A 48 -1.29 -9.59 8.41
C ASP A 48 -2.18 -8.48 8.96
N ARG A 49 -3.22 -8.84 9.72
CA ARG A 49 -4.12 -7.84 10.32
C ARG A 49 -3.41 -6.99 11.36
N LYS A 50 -2.60 -7.59 12.22
CA LYS A 50 -1.83 -6.85 13.22
C LYS A 50 -0.84 -5.89 12.57
N PHE A 51 -0.13 -6.37 11.56
CA PHE A 51 0.83 -5.54 10.83
C PHE A 51 0.12 -4.35 10.19
N MET A 52 -0.93 -4.61 9.41
CA MET A 52 -1.64 -3.56 8.68
C MET A 52 -2.36 -2.58 9.59
N GLY A 53 -2.80 -3.02 10.77
CA GLY A 53 -3.43 -2.13 11.73
C GLY A 53 -2.45 -1.27 12.52
N SER A 54 -1.17 -1.59 12.48
CA SER A 54 -0.17 -0.93 13.34
C SER A 54 0.94 -0.25 12.56
N VAL A 55 1.57 -0.95 11.62
CA VAL A 55 2.82 -0.46 11.01
C VAL A 55 2.58 0.69 10.03
N PRO A 56 1.71 0.58 9.00
CA PRO A 56 1.53 1.69 8.08
C PRO A 56 1.06 2.99 8.76
N PRO A 57 0.05 2.96 9.66
CA PRO A 57 -0.36 4.20 10.32
C PRO A 57 0.73 4.80 11.19
N LEU A 58 1.43 3.98 11.97
CA LEU A 58 2.50 4.47 12.84
C LEU A 58 3.63 5.11 12.03
N VAL A 59 4.07 4.45 10.98
CA VAL A 59 5.17 4.95 10.16
C VAL A 59 4.76 6.24 9.45
N LEU A 60 3.58 6.28 8.83
CA LEU A 60 3.11 7.48 8.14
C LEU A 60 2.90 8.65 9.10
N ASP A 61 2.32 8.42 10.28
CA ASP A 61 2.13 9.47 11.28
C ASP A 61 3.49 10.04 11.73
N THR A 62 4.46 9.16 11.93
CA THR A 62 5.78 9.59 12.40
C THR A 62 6.53 10.40 11.34
N VAL A 63 6.59 9.92 10.11
CA VAL A 63 7.34 10.60 9.06
C VAL A 63 6.64 11.87 8.59
N SER A 64 5.32 11.94 8.74
CA SER A 64 4.55 13.14 8.36
C SER A 64 4.85 14.34 9.24
N GLN A 65 5.46 14.14 10.40
CA GLN A 65 5.86 15.25 11.27
C GLN A 65 6.89 16.16 10.63
N LEU A 66 7.61 15.68 9.63
CA LEU A 66 8.62 16.47 8.91
C LEU A 66 8.09 17.08 7.61
N GLU A 67 6.80 16.94 7.32
CA GLU A 67 6.25 17.45 6.07
C GLU A 67 6.34 18.97 5.93
N GLY A 68 6.33 19.69 7.05
CA GLY A 68 6.49 21.14 7.05
C GLY A 68 7.85 21.59 6.51
N GLN A 69 8.89 20.80 6.73
CA GLN A 69 10.24 21.11 6.27
C GLN A 69 10.61 20.37 4.98
N CYS A 70 10.10 19.15 4.82
CA CYS A 70 10.54 18.26 3.74
C CYS A 70 9.52 18.08 2.62
N GLY A 71 8.30 18.61 2.79
CA GLY A 71 7.23 18.40 1.83
C GLY A 71 6.44 17.11 2.11
N PRO A 72 5.35 16.89 1.36
CA PRO A 72 4.50 15.73 1.58
C PRO A 72 5.24 14.39 1.38
N VAL A 73 4.86 13.40 2.15
CA VAL A 73 5.39 12.04 1.97
C VAL A 73 4.85 11.47 0.66
N SER A 74 5.76 10.97 -0.17
CA SER A 74 5.40 10.31 -1.43
C SER A 74 4.94 8.89 -1.16
N HIS A 75 5.82 8.09 -0.61
CA HIS A 75 5.52 6.68 -0.31
C HIS A 75 6.58 6.15 0.66
N ILE A 76 6.29 4.98 1.22
CA ILE A 76 7.21 4.25 2.09
C ILE A 76 7.30 2.83 1.55
N SER A 77 8.51 2.31 1.42
CA SER A 77 8.71 0.93 0.99
C SER A 77 9.54 0.16 1.99
N ILE A 78 9.20 -1.11 2.16
CA ILE A 78 9.98 -2.06 2.95
C ILE A 78 10.24 -3.26 2.07
N GLN A 79 11.50 -3.58 1.84
CA GLN A 79 11.87 -4.66 0.94
C GLN A 79 12.39 -5.86 1.75
N TYR A 80 11.58 -6.91 1.79
CA TYR A 80 12.02 -8.21 2.29
C TYR A 80 12.58 -9.03 1.13
N GLN A 81 13.20 -10.15 1.46
CA GLN A 81 13.73 -11.05 0.44
C GLN A 81 12.61 -11.62 -0.45
N LYS A 82 11.47 -11.96 0.15
CA LYS A 82 10.39 -12.67 -0.55
C LYS A 82 9.21 -11.79 -0.93
N VAL A 83 9.16 -10.55 -0.47
CA VAL A 83 8.04 -9.65 -0.72
C VAL A 83 8.47 -8.21 -0.52
N ASP A 84 7.95 -7.30 -1.32
CA ASP A 84 8.09 -5.87 -1.13
C ASP A 84 6.77 -5.30 -0.63
N LEU A 85 6.83 -4.41 0.34
CA LEU A 85 5.67 -3.68 0.84
C LEU A 85 5.80 -2.21 0.49
N VAL A 86 4.70 -1.57 0.11
CA VAL A 86 4.70 -0.15 -0.17
C VAL A 86 3.42 0.48 0.34
N PHE A 87 3.55 1.65 0.99
CA PHE A 87 2.42 2.38 1.56
C PHE A 87 2.40 3.79 1.01
N PHE A 88 1.20 4.31 0.71
CA PHE A 88 1.06 5.72 0.31
C PHE A 88 -0.18 6.35 0.93
N PRO A 89 -0.13 7.68 1.17
CA PRO A 89 -1.35 8.43 1.39
C PRO A 89 -2.23 8.40 0.12
N TYR A 90 -3.51 8.14 0.28
CA TYR A 90 -4.44 8.10 -0.85
C TYR A 90 -5.85 8.49 -0.39
N ASN A 91 -6.38 9.58 -0.94
CA ASN A 91 -7.74 10.06 -0.64
C ASN A 91 -8.06 10.06 0.86
N ASN A 92 -7.18 10.64 1.65
CA ASN A 92 -7.36 10.75 3.09
C ASN A 92 -7.30 9.39 3.82
N GLN A 93 -6.80 8.38 3.14
CA GLN A 93 -6.63 7.03 3.66
C GLN A 93 -5.18 6.59 3.44
N ILE A 94 -4.87 5.38 3.80
CA ILE A 94 -3.57 4.77 3.53
C ILE A 94 -3.80 3.57 2.62
N LEU A 95 -3.12 3.56 1.48
CA LEU A 95 -3.11 2.42 0.58
C LEU A 95 -1.84 1.63 0.83
N ALA A 96 -1.99 0.33 1.10
CA ALA A 96 -0.86 -0.56 1.33
C ALA A 96 -0.90 -1.71 0.33
N LEU A 97 0.23 -1.99 -0.27
CA LEU A 97 0.37 -3.08 -1.25
C LEU A 97 1.50 -4.01 -0.84
N SER A 98 1.33 -5.31 -1.07
CA SER A 98 2.46 -6.22 -1.13
C SER A 98 2.70 -6.65 -2.57
N LEU A 99 3.96 -6.77 -2.93
CA LEU A 99 4.38 -7.01 -4.31
C LEU A 99 5.36 -8.17 -4.37
N GLU A 100 5.38 -8.89 -5.48
CA GLU A 100 6.50 -9.76 -5.80
C GLU A 100 7.77 -8.92 -5.86
N PRO A 101 8.91 -9.43 -5.35
CA PRO A 101 10.16 -8.66 -5.33
C PRO A 101 10.58 -8.20 -6.72
N GLY A 102 11.11 -6.99 -6.78
CA GLY A 102 11.60 -6.44 -8.04
C GLY A 102 11.72 -4.92 -7.97
N PRO A 103 12.09 -4.28 -9.09
CA PRO A 103 12.22 -2.83 -9.14
C PRO A 103 10.88 -2.15 -8.86
N LEU A 104 10.89 -1.12 -8.00
CA LEU A 104 9.67 -0.39 -7.62
C LEU A 104 9.30 0.69 -8.63
N GLU A 105 10.27 1.32 -9.28
CA GLU A 105 9.99 2.46 -10.14
C GLU A 105 8.92 2.18 -11.21
N PRO A 106 8.98 1.07 -11.96
CA PRO A 106 7.95 0.82 -12.99
C PRO A 106 6.55 0.75 -12.42
N ILE A 107 6.36 0.10 -11.28
CA ILE A 107 5.03 -0.02 -10.70
C ILE A 107 4.57 1.29 -10.06
N LEU A 108 5.48 2.04 -9.45
CA LEU A 108 5.16 3.37 -8.91
C LEU A 108 4.73 4.31 -10.03
N ARG A 109 5.37 4.24 -11.19
CA ARG A 109 5.00 5.04 -12.35
C ARG A 109 3.61 4.69 -12.86
N LYS A 110 3.28 3.41 -12.93
CA LYS A 110 1.92 2.95 -13.29
C LYS A 110 0.88 3.45 -12.29
N LEU A 111 1.19 3.40 -11.00
CA LEU A 111 0.30 3.90 -9.95
C LEU A 111 0.05 5.39 -10.08
N LYS A 112 1.12 6.15 -10.31
CA LYS A 112 1.01 7.59 -10.52
C LYS A 112 0.13 7.92 -11.71
N ASP A 113 0.35 7.26 -12.83
CA ASP A 113 -0.39 7.52 -14.06
C ASP A 113 -1.87 7.12 -13.96
N LYS A 114 -2.15 5.97 -13.36
CA LYS A 114 -3.50 5.43 -13.29
C LYS A 114 -4.35 6.09 -12.22
N PHE A 115 -3.79 6.36 -11.05
CA PHE A 115 -4.56 6.83 -9.89
C PHE A 115 -4.28 8.27 -9.50
N GLY A 116 -3.37 8.94 -10.21
CA GLY A 116 -3.01 10.32 -9.90
C GLY A 116 -2.35 10.49 -8.55
N LEU A 117 -1.66 9.47 -8.06
CA LEU A 117 -0.97 9.53 -6.77
C LEU A 117 0.18 10.53 -6.84
N LYS A 118 0.42 11.23 -5.71
CA LYS A 118 1.50 12.22 -5.60
C LYS A 118 2.81 11.52 -5.31
N ILE A 119 3.23 10.68 -6.23
CA ILE A 119 4.49 9.95 -6.13
C ILE A 119 5.57 10.74 -6.85
N HIS A 120 6.69 10.96 -6.16
CA HIS A 120 7.85 11.65 -6.72
C HIS A 120 8.80 10.63 -7.32
N LEU A 121 8.97 10.70 -8.61
CA LEU A 121 9.87 9.83 -9.37
C LEU A 121 10.97 10.63 -10.03
#